data_6128a52e6485fd2b15ab919c2b5696aa
#
_entry.id   6128a52e6485fd2b15ab919c2b5696aa
#
_cell.length_a   1.000
_cell.length_b   1.000
_cell.length_c   1.000
_cell.angle_alpha   90.00
_cell.angle_beta   90.00
_cell.angle_gamma   90.00
#
_symmetry.space_group_name_H-M   'P 1'
#
loop_
_entity.id
_entity.type
_entity.pdbx_description
1 polymer ?
#
loop_
_entity_poly.entity_id
_entity_poly.type
_entity_poly.pdbx_seq_one_letter_code
_entity_poly.pdbx_strand_id
1 'polypeptide(L)'
;MTTTSIALATGYASIDDGICSTSRLTDLDKAFVQRAVEKIVQKVQDNIDKIKTSAEAMSVILVGGGGIIVPPSIYDRLSGVSKVVRSDYFQYANAIGAAIAQVGGSIDRVFSLEKMGRKEALRQAKQMAIAPS
;
A
#
# COMPACT_ATOMS: atom_id res chain seq x y z
N MET A 1 -17.96 8.35 11.00
CA MET A 1 -17.15 9.15 10.08
C MET A 1 -15.86 8.39 9.76
N THR A 2 -15.41 8.39 8.50
CA THR A 2 -14.24 7.67 8.02
C THR A 2 -13.14 8.65 7.56
N THR A 3 -11.92 8.18 7.34
CA THR A 3 -10.85 8.99 6.74
C THR A 3 -11.21 9.47 5.34
N THR A 4 -11.96 8.67 4.58
CA THR A 4 -12.50 9.08 3.27
C THR A 4 -13.45 10.26 3.41
N SER A 5 -14.33 10.27 4.43
CA SER A 5 -15.21 11.42 4.70
C SER A 5 -14.42 12.71 4.98
N ILE A 6 -13.30 12.61 5.69
CA ILE A 6 -12.40 13.75 5.92
C ILE A 6 -11.74 14.21 4.61
N ALA A 7 -11.26 13.28 3.77
CA ALA A 7 -10.67 13.62 2.49
C ALA A 7 -11.65 14.33 1.55
N LEU A 8 -12.92 13.93 1.57
CA LEU A 8 -14.00 14.60 0.82
C LEU A 8 -14.31 15.99 1.41
N ALA A 9 -14.41 16.11 2.73
CA ALA A 9 -14.71 17.38 3.41
C ALA A 9 -13.61 18.43 3.21
N THR A 10 -12.37 18.01 3.03
CA THR A 10 -11.21 18.86 2.77
C THR A 10 -10.98 19.14 1.28
N GLY A 11 -11.70 18.48 0.38
CA GLY A 11 -11.45 18.52 -1.06
C GLY A 11 -10.20 17.75 -1.49
N TYR A 12 -9.62 16.93 -0.62
CA TYR A 12 -8.46 16.08 -0.95
C TYR A 12 -8.82 14.93 -1.89
N ALA A 13 -10.07 14.52 -1.88
CA ALA A 13 -10.62 13.53 -2.78
C ALA A 13 -11.95 14.02 -3.35
N SER A 14 -12.29 13.53 -4.53
CA SER A 14 -13.60 13.67 -5.15
C SER A 14 -14.10 12.27 -5.51
N ILE A 15 -15.36 11.98 -5.21
CA ILE A 15 -16.07 10.78 -5.63
C ILE A 15 -17.27 11.24 -6.41
N ASP A 16 -17.25 10.99 -7.71
CA ASP A 16 -18.35 11.31 -8.63
C ASP A 16 -18.97 10.00 -9.13
N ASP A 17 -19.72 9.34 -8.23
CA ASP A 17 -20.43 8.09 -8.53
C ASP A 17 -21.95 8.31 -8.66
N GLY A 18 -22.42 9.56 -8.53
CA GLY A 18 -23.83 9.93 -8.54
C GLY A 18 -24.65 9.41 -7.34
N ILE A 19 -24.02 8.66 -6.43
CA ILE A 19 -24.67 8.01 -5.27
C ILE A 19 -24.22 8.68 -3.97
N CYS A 20 -23.01 9.19 -3.93
CA CYS A 20 -22.40 9.74 -2.73
C CYS A 20 -22.88 11.17 -2.47
N SER A 21 -23.74 11.36 -1.45
CA SER A 21 -24.16 12.70 -1.02
C SER A 21 -23.11 13.31 -0.09
N THR A 22 -22.48 14.39 -0.54
CA THR A 22 -21.51 15.16 0.26
C THR A 22 -22.16 16.26 1.09
N SER A 23 -23.47 16.46 0.99
CA SER A 23 -24.19 17.55 1.65
C SER A 23 -24.00 17.60 3.18
N ARG A 24 -23.88 16.45 3.83
CA ARG A 24 -23.61 16.35 5.28
C ARG A 24 -22.17 16.65 5.67
N LEU A 25 -21.26 16.73 4.71
CA LEU A 25 -19.84 17.00 4.98
C LEU A 25 -19.55 18.50 5.08
N THR A 26 -20.42 19.34 4.51
CA THR A 26 -20.30 20.80 4.57
C THR A 26 -20.59 21.37 5.96
N ASP A 27 -21.34 20.64 6.78
CA ASP A 27 -21.73 21.06 8.13
C ASP A 27 -20.73 20.62 9.21
N LEU A 28 -19.60 20.02 8.80
CA LEU A 28 -18.60 19.57 9.76
C LEU A 28 -17.84 20.76 10.38
N ASP A 29 -17.65 20.70 11.69
CA ASP A 29 -16.80 21.64 12.40
C ASP A 29 -15.39 21.65 11.81
N LYS A 30 -14.95 22.82 11.34
CA LYS A 30 -13.65 23.02 10.72
C LYS A 30 -12.50 22.62 11.65
N ALA A 31 -12.62 22.91 12.95
CA ALA A 31 -11.62 22.54 13.94
C ALA A 31 -11.52 21.02 14.11
N PHE A 32 -12.65 20.32 14.03
CA PHE A 32 -12.67 18.87 14.04
C PHE A 32 -11.99 18.28 12.80
N VAL A 33 -12.32 18.80 11.61
CA VAL A 33 -11.70 18.36 10.33
C VAL A 33 -10.18 18.57 10.38
N GLN A 34 -9.73 19.75 10.84
CA GLN A 34 -8.30 20.05 10.97
C GLN A 34 -7.59 19.07 11.90
N ARG A 35 -8.13 18.81 13.09
CA ARG A 35 -7.55 17.81 14.01
C ARG A 35 -7.51 16.40 13.41
N ALA A 36 -8.52 16.02 12.61
CA ALA A 36 -8.54 14.74 11.92
C ALA A 36 -7.44 14.65 10.86
N VAL A 37 -7.21 15.70 10.08
CA VAL A 37 -6.11 15.79 9.10
C VAL A 37 -4.77 15.66 9.81
N GLU A 38 -4.55 16.40 10.89
CA GLU A 38 -3.31 16.32 11.67
C GLU A 38 -3.05 14.90 12.18
N LYS A 39 -4.11 14.23 12.65
CA LYS A 39 -4.00 12.83 13.09
C LYS A 39 -3.68 11.87 11.97
N ILE A 40 -4.20 12.10 10.77
CA ILE A 40 -3.86 11.32 9.56
C ILE A 40 -2.37 11.50 9.23
N VAL A 41 -1.90 12.75 9.16
CA VAL A 41 -0.49 13.07 8.87
C VAL A 41 0.42 12.42 9.91
N GLN A 42 0.10 12.53 11.19
CA GLN A 42 0.86 11.92 12.27
C GLN A 42 0.96 10.40 12.09
N LYS A 43 -0.16 9.72 11.80
CA LYS A 43 -0.17 8.26 11.58
C LYS A 43 0.66 7.85 10.38
N VAL A 44 0.64 8.63 9.30
CA VAL A 44 1.48 8.39 8.11
C VAL A 44 2.95 8.52 8.49
N GLN A 45 3.32 9.61 9.21
CA GLN A 45 4.68 9.82 9.71
C GLN A 45 5.15 8.69 10.62
N ASP A 46 4.34 8.30 11.61
CA ASP A 46 4.67 7.21 12.54
C ASP A 46 4.97 5.88 11.81
N ASN A 47 4.25 5.61 10.70
CA ASN A 47 4.48 4.41 9.91
C ASN A 47 5.74 4.52 9.03
N ILE A 48 6.02 5.69 8.46
CA ILE A 48 7.27 5.94 7.74
C ILE A 48 8.45 5.72 8.68
N ASP A 49 8.41 6.27 9.88
CA ASP A 49 9.49 6.15 10.86
C ASP A 49 9.73 4.71 11.31
N LYS A 50 8.66 3.90 11.42
CA LYS A 50 8.78 2.47 11.74
C LYS A 50 9.43 1.64 10.62
N ILE A 51 9.25 2.05 9.36
CA ILE A 51 9.78 1.31 8.20
C ILE A 51 11.20 1.75 7.88
N LYS A 52 11.58 2.99 8.23
CA LYS A 52 12.93 3.50 8.00
C LYS A 52 13.98 2.70 8.76
N THR A 53 15.01 2.29 8.04
CA THR A 53 16.16 1.56 8.59
C THR A 53 17.37 2.47 8.81
N SER A 54 17.32 3.73 8.35
CA SER A 54 18.39 4.72 8.50
C SER A 54 17.83 6.11 8.77
N ALA A 55 18.69 7.04 9.22
CA ALA A 55 18.33 8.45 9.43
C ALA A 55 18.21 9.25 8.11
N GLU A 56 18.72 8.72 7.01
CA GLU A 56 18.70 9.39 5.71
C GLU A 56 17.27 9.54 5.18
N ALA A 57 17.03 10.62 4.43
CA ALA A 57 15.74 10.83 3.79
C ALA A 57 15.51 9.80 2.67
N MET A 58 14.32 9.17 2.67
CA MET A 58 13.97 8.12 1.72
C MET A 58 12.85 8.54 0.77
N SER A 59 12.80 7.92 -0.41
CA SER A 59 11.67 8.09 -1.32
C SER A 59 10.51 7.20 -0.89
N VAL A 60 9.29 7.73 -0.94
CA VAL A 60 8.05 7.04 -0.59
C VAL A 60 7.20 6.89 -1.85
N ILE A 61 6.70 5.69 -2.09
CA ILE A 61 5.76 5.40 -3.18
C ILE A 61 4.38 5.17 -2.57
N LEU A 62 3.39 5.97 -2.98
CA LEU A 62 2.00 5.80 -2.56
C LEU A 62 1.26 4.90 -3.53
N VAL A 63 0.73 3.80 -3.02
CA VAL A 63 -0.06 2.82 -3.77
C VAL A 63 -1.32 2.40 -2.99
N GLY A 64 -2.32 1.95 -3.73
CA GLY A 64 -3.60 1.51 -3.16
C GLY A 64 -4.63 2.62 -3.00
N GLY A 65 -5.91 2.26 -2.93
CA GLY A 65 -7.03 3.20 -2.87
C GLY A 65 -6.98 4.17 -1.67
N GLY A 66 -6.34 3.76 -0.56
CA GLY A 66 -6.12 4.63 0.59
C GLY A 66 -5.21 5.84 0.33
N GLY A 67 -4.46 5.86 -0.78
CA GLY A 67 -3.63 7.01 -1.16
C GLY A 67 -4.40 8.33 -1.35
N ILE A 68 -5.72 8.28 -1.53
CA ILE A 68 -6.57 9.48 -1.62
C ILE A 68 -6.57 10.33 -0.34
N ILE A 69 -6.28 9.74 0.83
CA ILE A 69 -6.22 10.47 2.10
C ILE A 69 -4.89 11.19 2.32
N VAL A 70 -3.92 10.99 1.43
CA VAL A 70 -2.57 11.57 1.48
C VAL A 70 -2.37 12.45 0.24
N PRO A 71 -2.95 13.66 0.20
CA PRO A 71 -2.84 14.54 -0.96
C PRO A 71 -1.45 15.15 -1.07
N PRO A 72 -1.07 15.68 -2.27
CA PRO A 72 0.22 16.34 -2.46
C PRO A 72 0.50 17.46 -1.45
N SER A 73 -0.53 18.16 -1.00
CA SER A 73 -0.41 19.28 -0.05
C SER A 73 0.15 18.91 1.32
N ILE A 74 0.22 17.62 1.66
CA ILE A 74 0.81 17.17 2.93
C ILE A 74 2.20 16.54 2.76
N TYR A 75 2.71 16.38 1.54
CA TYR A 75 4.01 15.73 1.31
C TYR A 75 5.16 16.45 1.99
N ASP A 76 5.17 17.79 1.93
CA ASP A 76 6.19 18.63 2.56
C ASP A 76 6.15 18.61 4.10
N ARG A 77 5.07 18.05 4.67
CA ARG A 77 4.91 17.88 6.11
C ARG A 77 5.50 16.56 6.63
N LEU A 78 5.93 15.69 5.72
CA LEU A 78 6.49 14.38 6.06
C LEU A 78 8.00 14.49 6.28
N SER A 79 8.43 14.30 7.52
CA SER A 79 9.83 14.35 7.89
C SER A 79 10.60 13.11 7.43
N GLY A 80 11.85 13.30 7.01
CA GLY A 80 12.71 12.20 6.56
C GLY A 80 12.29 11.56 5.24
N VAL A 81 11.48 12.28 4.45
CA VAL A 81 11.06 11.90 3.09
C VAL A 81 11.73 12.83 2.10
N SER A 82 12.48 12.27 1.14
CA SER A 82 13.14 13.04 0.06
C SER A 82 12.21 13.29 -1.11
N LYS A 83 11.30 12.37 -1.37
CA LYS A 83 10.36 12.45 -2.49
C LYS A 83 9.16 11.56 -2.22
N VAL A 84 7.96 12.03 -2.55
CA VAL A 84 6.75 11.19 -2.64
C VAL A 84 6.39 11.00 -4.10
N VAL A 85 6.24 9.75 -4.52
CA VAL A 85 5.82 9.36 -5.87
C VAL A 85 4.44 8.73 -5.79
N ARG A 86 3.51 9.23 -6.59
CA ARG A 86 2.18 8.66 -6.75
C ARG A 86 1.90 8.50 -8.24
N SER A 87 1.69 7.28 -8.69
CA SER A 87 1.30 6.96 -10.07
C SER A 87 -0.15 7.38 -10.32
N ASP A 88 -0.51 7.69 -11.57
CA ASP A 88 -1.89 8.00 -11.95
C ASP A 88 -2.86 6.84 -11.67
N TYR A 89 -2.34 5.61 -11.66
CA TYR A 89 -3.11 4.38 -11.39
C TYR A 89 -2.87 3.81 -10.00
N PHE A 90 -2.43 4.62 -9.04
CA PHE A 90 -2.08 4.18 -7.69
C PHE A 90 -3.18 3.38 -6.98
N GLN A 91 -4.45 3.69 -7.23
CA GLN A 91 -5.60 3.00 -6.63
C GLN A 91 -5.77 1.57 -7.14
N TYR A 92 -5.23 1.25 -8.33
CA TYR A 92 -5.34 -0.07 -8.97
C TYR A 92 -4.07 -0.91 -8.81
N ALA A 93 -3.13 -0.50 -7.97
CA ALA A 93 -1.84 -1.16 -7.83
C ALA A 93 -1.95 -2.66 -7.53
N ASN A 94 -2.93 -3.07 -6.69
CA ASN A 94 -3.16 -4.49 -6.39
C ASN A 94 -3.64 -5.26 -7.62
N ALA A 95 -4.56 -4.71 -8.40
CA ALA A 95 -5.07 -5.36 -9.63
C ALA A 95 -3.97 -5.44 -10.69
N ILE A 96 -3.18 -4.39 -10.86
CA ILE A 96 -2.03 -4.38 -11.76
C ILE A 96 -1.00 -5.42 -11.32
N GLY A 97 -0.67 -5.46 -10.02
CA GLY A 97 0.25 -6.44 -9.44
C GLY A 97 -0.22 -7.87 -9.68
N ALA A 98 -1.50 -8.14 -9.49
CA ALA A 98 -2.09 -9.46 -9.76
C ALA A 98 -2.02 -9.83 -11.24
N ALA A 99 -2.27 -8.87 -12.15
CA ALA A 99 -2.24 -9.09 -13.58
C ALA A 99 -0.85 -9.41 -14.13
N ILE A 100 0.21 -8.87 -13.53
CA ILE A 100 1.59 -9.11 -13.95
C ILE A 100 2.31 -10.15 -13.08
N ALA A 101 1.65 -10.67 -12.04
CA ALA A 101 2.23 -11.67 -11.16
C ALA A 101 2.54 -12.95 -11.94
N GLN A 102 3.75 -13.47 -11.74
CA GLN A 102 4.09 -14.79 -12.26
C GLN A 102 3.46 -15.87 -11.39
N VAL A 103 3.01 -16.93 -12.05
CA VAL A 103 2.54 -18.13 -11.34
C VAL A 103 3.75 -18.85 -10.76
N GLY A 104 3.77 -19.02 -9.43
CA GLY A 104 4.82 -19.72 -8.71
C GLY A 104 4.28 -20.93 -7.98
N GLY A 105 5.06 -22.01 -7.97
CA GLY A 105 4.81 -23.17 -7.12
C GLY A 105 5.90 -23.28 -6.05
N SER A 106 5.55 -23.74 -4.86
CA SER A 106 6.51 -24.05 -3.80
C SER A 106 6.27 -25.44 -3.26
N ILE A 107 7.34 -26.11 -2.86
CA ILE A 107 7.28 -27.38 -2.17
C ILE A 107 8.21 -27.33 -0.96
N ASP A 108 7.69 -27.82 0.17
CA ASP A 108 8.46 -28.05 1.39
C ASP A 108 8.47 -29.55 1.67
N ARG A 109 9.60 -30.21 1.43
CA ARG A 109 9.78 -31.64 1.60
C ARG A 109 11.22 -32.00 1.91
N VAL A 110 11.41 -32.96 2.80
CA VAL A 110 12.72 -33.52 3.12
C VAL A 110 13.04 -34.65 2.14
N PHE A 111 14.24 -34.58 1.52
CA PHE A 111 14.77 -35.62 0.66
C PHE A 111 15.98 -36.28 1.32
N SER A 112 16.02 -37.63 1.34
CA SER A 112 17.20 -38.37 1.79
C SER A 112 18.25 -38.40 0.69
N LEU A 113 19.39 -37.77 0.94
CA LEU A 113 20.49 -37.74 0.00
C LEU A 113 21.34 -39.03 0.03
N GLU A 114 21.07 -39.95 0.95
CA GLU A 114 21.75 -41.28 0.98
C GLU A 114 21.34 -42.16 -0.21
N LYS A 115 20.09 -41.99 -0.68
CA LYS A 115 19.52 -42.81 -1.77
C LYS A 115 19.49 -42.10 -3.12
N MET A 116 19.66 -40.77 -3.15
CA MET A 116 19.67 -40.00 -4.37
C MET A 116 20.66 -38.82 -4.27
N GLY A 117 21.30 -38.48 -5.36
CA GLY A 117 22.19 -37.31 -5.41
C GLY A 117 21.38 -35.98 -5.31
N ARG A 118 22.09 -34.94 -4.85
CA ARG A 118 21.50 -33.58 -4.70
C ARG A 118 20.84 -33.06 -5.99
N LYS A 119 21.42 -33.32 -7.15
CA LYS A 119 20.88 -32.91 -8.45
C LYS A 119 19.51 -33.54 -8.72
N GLU A 120 19.38 -34.83 -8.41
CA GLU A 120 18.13 -35.56 -8.59
C GLU A 120 17.05 -35.12 -7.61
N ALA A 121 17.41 -34.88 -6.34
CA ALA A 121 16.50 -34.34 -5.35
C ALA A 121 15.93 -32.97 -5.77
N LEU A 122 16.79 -32.06 -6.28
CA LEU A 122 16.35 -30.75 -6.80
C LEU A 122 15.48 -30.88 -8.05
N ARG A 123 15.75 -31.84 -8.95
CA ARG A 123 14.93 -32.09 -10.12
C ARG A 123 13.53 -32.55 -9.73
N GLN A 124 13.43 -33.48 -8.78
CA GLN A 124 12.16 -33.97 -8.27
C GLN A 124 11.37 -32.86 -7.55
N ALA A 125 12.03 -32.06 -6.70
CA ALA A 125 11.42 -30.94 -6.03
C ALA A 125 10.84 -29.93 -7.02
N LYS A 126 11.56 -29.57 -8.08
CA LYS A 126 11.07 -28.67 -9.14
C LYS A 126 9.85 -29.25 -9.86
N GLN A 127 9.88 -30.54 -10.21
CA GLN A 127 8.74 -31.19 -10.86
C GLN A 127 7.49 -31.16 -9.98
N MET A 128 7.64 -31.44 -8.68
CA MET A 128 6.53 -31.40 -7.72
C MET A 128 5.98 -29.97 -7.51
N ALA A 129 6.85 -28.95 -7.55
CA ALA A 129 6.41 -27.57 -7.42
C ALA A 129 5.66 -27.04 -8.66
N ILE A 130 5.90 -27.65 -9.84
CA ILE A 130 5.26 -27.26 -11.11
C ILE A 130 3.99 -28.05 -11.34
N ALA A 131 3.87 -29.28 -10.80
CA ALA A 131 2.70 -30.11 -10.99
C ALA A 131 1.46 -29.42 -10.38
N PRO A 132 0.36 -29.30 -11.11
CA PRO A 132 -0.89 -28.82 -10.55
C PRO A 132 -1.35 -29.78 -9.44
N SER A 133 -1.71 -29.20 -8.29
CA SER A 133 -2.33 -29.90 -7.16
C SER A 133 -3.78 -30.27 -7.47
#